data_ea82a187012572af0e25957b9cf6e792
#
_entry.id   ea82a187012572af0e25957b9cf6e792
#
_cell.length_a   1.000
_cell.length_b   1.000
_cell.length_c   1.000
_cell.angle_alpha   90.00
_cell.angle_beta   90.00
_cell.angle_gamma   90.00
#
_symmetry.space_group_name_H-M   'P 1'
#
loop_
_entity.id
_entity.type
_entity.pdbx_description
1 polymer ?
#
loop_
_entity_poly.entity_id
_entity_poly.type
_entity_poly.pdbx_seq_one_letter_code
_entity_poly.pdbx_strand_id
1 'polypeptide(L)'
;QLAAMETAYVQDMLDKGTEQVTMAYLYLNAEVPYKAAKVMDKGLKNGSIEDKSKNWEVAGSAWRQAQEVDKSIPAMEKAAAKSDTGELYARLGNIYLDGDENKKAITSINKGLSRGGVKRPDNARLVLGMAYFNTKQYDKAREAFRAASRDERSAKYAAQWIKYMDAELERQRSLAEG
;
A
#
# COMPACT_ATOMS: atom_id res chain seq x y z
N GLN A 1 -12.21 -10.21 -26.91
CA GLN A 1 -12.97 -9.27 -26.06
C GLN A 1 -12.20 -7.97 -25.83
N LEU A 2 -10.91 -8.02 -25.42
CA LEU A 2 -10.10 -6.83 -25.17
C LEU A 2 -9.98 -5.92 -26.41
N ALA A 3 -9.62 -6.48 -27.58
CA ALA A 3 -9.47 -5.71 -28.83
C ALA A 3 -10.76 -4.98 -29.24
N ALA A 4 -11.93 -5.62 -29.08
CA ALA A 4 -13.21 -4.98 -29.36
C ALA A 4 -13.50 -3.80 -28.41
N MET A 5 -13.19 -3.95 -27.13
CA MET A 5 -13.34 -2.88 -26.16
C MET A 5 -12.30 -1.75 -26.36
N GLU A 6 -11.09 -2.07 -26.79
CA GLU A 6 -10.09 -1.04 -27.16
C GLU A 6 -10.59 -0.18 -28.32
N THR A 7 -11.14 -0.81 -29.35
CA THR A 7 -11.70 -0.07 -30.49
C THR A 7 -12.82 0.86 -30.05
N ALA A 8 -13.76 0.36 -29.25
CA ALA A 8 -14.86 1.15 -28.72
C ALA A 8 -14.37 2.31 -27.81
N TYR A 9 -13.35 2.05 -26.98
CA TYR A 9 -12.77 3.08 -26.11
C TYR A 9 -12.07 4.20 -26.89
N VAL A 10 -11.28 3.84 -27.90
CA VAL A 10 -10.60 4.82 -28.78
C VAL A 10 -11.60 5.67 -29.55
N GLN A 11 -12.77 5.13 -29.86
CA GLN A 11 -13.86 5.83 -30.53
C GLN A 11 -14.77 6.62 -29.57
N ASP A 12 -14.39 6.74 -28.28
CA ASP A 12 -15.21 7.34 -27.21
C ASP A 12 -16.62 6.73 -27.08
N MET A 13 -16.78 5.45 -27.46
CA MET A 13 -18.06 4.72 -27.38
C MET A 13 -18.28 4.03 -26.03
N LEU A 14 -17.31 4.04 -25.12
CA LEU A 14 -17.44 3.50 -23.76
C LEU A 14 -17.80 4.63 -22.78
N ASP A 15 -19.06 5.03 -22.81
CA ASP A 15 -19.56 6.15 -21.99
C ASP A 15 -19.84 5.74 -20.53
N LYS A 16 -20.08 4.45 -20.28
CA LYS A 16 -20.40 3.96 -18.95
C LYS A 16 -19.14 3.65 -18.15
N GLY A 17 -19.04 4.23 -16.96
CA GLY A 17 -17.91 3.98 -16.07
C GLY A 17 -17.71 2.50 -15.74
N THR A 18 -18.79 1.69 -15.70
CA THR A 18 -18.71 0.24 -15.52
C THR A 18 -17.98 -0.47 -16.66
N GLU A 19 -18.12 0.01 -17.89
CA GLU A 19 -17.44 -0.53 -19.08
C GLU A 19 -15.96 -0.17 -19.03
N GLN A 20 -15.62 1.06 -18.62
CA GLN A 20 -14.23 1.50 -18.43
C GLN A 20 -13.54 0.72 -17.32
N VAL A 21 -14.22 0.46 -16.21
CA VAL A 21 -13.70 -0.40 -15.12
C VAL A 21 -13.48 -1.83 -15.63
N THR A 22 -14.43 -2.38 -16.39
CA THR A 22 -14.30 -3.72 -16.99
C THR A 22 -13.09 -3.78 -17.93
N MET A 23 -12.89 -2.76 -18.75
CA MET A 23 -11.74 -2.65 -19.63
C MET A 23 -10.42 -2.60 -18.85
N ALA A 24 -10.38 -1.85 -17.75
CA ALA A 24 -9.20 -1.81 -16.89
C ALA A 24 -8.86 -3.21 -16.32
N TYR A 25 -9.86 -3.98 -15.88
CA TYR A 25 -9.63 -5.37 -15.45
C TYR A 25 -9.15 -6.27 -16.59
N LEU A 26 -9.67 -6.11 -17.82
CA LEU A 26 -9.17 -6.87 -18.97
C LEU A 26 -7.71 -6.54 -19.29
N TYR A 27 -7.31 -5.28 -19.18
CA TYR A 27 -5.89 -4.90 -19.31
C TYR A 27 -5.01 -5.50 -18.21
N LEU A 28 -5.48 -5.50 -16.95
CA LEU A 28 -4.75 -6.13 -15.85
C LEU A 28 -4.57 -7.63 -16.06
N ASN A 29 -5.62 -8.31 -16.53
CA ASN A 29 -5.56 -9.74 -16.85
C ASN A 29 -4.67 -10.05 -18.07
N ALA A 30 -4.51 -9.09 -18.98
CA ALA A 30 -3.61 -9.18 -20.12
C ALA A 30 -2.18 -8.69 -19.81
N GLU A 31 -1.87 -8.44 -18.53
CA GLU A 31 -0.57 -7.96 -18.05
C GLU A 31 -0.14 -6.61 -18.68
N VAL A 32 -1.12 -5.73 -18.96
CA VAL A 32 -0.90 -4.38 -19.48
C VAL A 32 -1.34 -3.32 -18.44
N PRO A 33 -0.72 -3.27 -17.25
CA PRO A 33 -1.20 -2.46 -16.13
C PRO A 33 -1.17 -0.96 -16.41
N TYR A 34 -0.25 -0.48 -17.23
CA TYR A 34 -0.17 0.94 -17.57
C TYR A 34 -1.42 1.42 -18.31
N LYS A 35 -1.94 0.64 -19.27
CA LYS A 35 -3.19 0.98 -19.96
C LYS A 35 -4.38 0.94 -19.01
N ALA A 36 -4.45 -0.07 -18.13
CA ALA A 36 -5.47 -0.17 -17.10
C ALA A 36 -5.51 1.09 -16.22
N ALA A 37 -4.34 1.51 -15.73
CA ALA A 37 -4.19 2.69 -14.89
C ALA A 37 -4.63 3.97 -15.61
N LYS A 38 -4.29 4.14 -16.89
CA LYS A 38 -4.68 5.28 -17.71
C LYS A 38 -6.19 5.37 -17.89
N VAL A 39 -6.86 4.24 -18.14
CA VAL A 39 -8.34 4.19 -18.27
C VAL A 39 -8.99 4.59 -16.96
N MET A 40 -8.56 4.00 -15.84
CA MET A 40 -9.06 4.35 -14.51
C MET A 40 -8.86 5.82 -14.16
N ASP A 41 -7.66 6.35 -14.40
CA ASP A 41 -7.33 7.75 -14.12
C ASP A 41 -8.20 8.73 -14.94
N LYS A 42 -8.37 8.47 -16.25
CA LYS A 42 -9.23 9.29 -17.12
C LYS A 42 -10.66 9.29 -16.60
N GLY A 43 -11.22 8.10 -16.34
CA GLY A 43 -12.60 7.94 -15.90
C GLY A 43 -12.88 8.52 -14.51
N LEU A 44 -11.95 8.39 -13.57
CA LEU A 44 -12.06 8.99 -12.24
C LEU A 44 -11.94 10.51 -12.26
N LYS A 45 -11.09 11.06 -13.14
CA LYS A 45 -10.89 12.52 -13.26
C LYS A 45 -12.04 13.23 -13.95
N ASN A 46 -12.63 12.62 -14.97
CA ASN A 46 -13.76 13.21 -15.70
C ASN A 46 -15.13 12.85 -15.09
N GLY A 47 -15.15 12.00 -14.04
CA GLY A 47 -16.37 11.63 -13.34
C GLY A 47 -17.21 10.52 -14.03
N SER A 48 -16.74 9.94 -15.14
CA SER A 48 -17.42 8.78 -15.75
C SER A 48 -17.33 7.53 -14.88
N ILE A 49 -16.22 7.34 -14.16
CA ILE A 49 -16.09 6.29 -13.14
C ILE A 49 -16.44 6.89 -11.78
N GLU A 50 -17.25 6.17 -11.02
CA GLU A 50 -17.72 6.57 -9.70
C GLU A 50 -16.55 6.79 -8.71
N ASP A 51 -16.58 7.88 -7.95
CA ASP A 51 -15.58 8.26 -6.95
C ASP A 51 -15.70 7.41 -5.66
N LYS A 52 -15.46 6.10 -5.79
CA LYS A 52 -15.51 5.11 -4.71
C LYS A 52 -14.12 4.55 -4.37
N SER A 53 -13.94 4.13 -3.11
CA SER A 53 -12.72 3.49 -2.61
C SER A 53 -12.20 2.40 -3.55
N LYS A 54 -13.07 1.47 -3.94
CA LYS A 54 -12.72 0.33 -4.82
C LYS A 54 -12.15 0.78 -6.17
N ASN A 55 -12.69 1.82 -6.78
CA ASN A 55 -12.22 2.30 -8.10
C ASN A 55 -10.84 2.98 -7.98
N TRP A 56 -10.61 3.75 -6.92
CA TRP A 56 -9.30 4.30 -6.62
C TRP A 56 -8.27 3.21 -6.27
N GLU A 57 -8.69 2.14 -5.58
CA GLU A 57 -7.83 0.98 -5.30
C GLU A 57 -7.38 0.30 -6.60
N VAL A 58 -8.28 0.12 -7.57
CA VAL A 58 -7.93 -0.44 -8.89
C VAL A 58 -6.91 0.46 -9.60
N ALA A 59 -7.15 1.78 -9.63
CA ALA A 59 -6.22 2.74 -10.23
C ALA A 59 -4.84 2.68 -9.57
N GLY A 60 -4.78 2.74 -8.23
CA GLY A 60 -3.53 2.68 -7.47
C GLY A 60 -2.78 1.36 -7.65
N SER A 61 -3.51 0.25 -7.67
CA SER A 61 -2.92 -1.08 -7.90
C SER A 61 -2.37 -1.22 -9.32
N ALA A 62 -3.09 -0.70 -10.32
CA ALA A 62 -2.65 -0.71 -11.72
C ALA A 62 -1.38 0.14 -11.91
N TRP A 63 -1.32 1.33 -11.33
CA TRP A 63 -0.12 2.17 -11.34
C TRP A 63 1.06 1.47 -10.67
N ARG A 64 0.85 0.79 -9.54
CA ARG A 64 1.90 0.05 -8.86
C ARG A 64 2.43 -1.11 -9.71
N GLN A 65 1.55 -1.88 -10.35
CA GLN A 65 1.96 -2.96 -11.26
C GLN A 65 2.71 -2.42 -12.49
N ALA A 66 2.37 -1.20 -12.93
CA ALA A 66 3.10 -0.50 -13.99
C ALA A 66 4.43 0.14 -13.52
N GLN A 67 4.85 -0.09 -12.27
CA GLN A 67 6.04 0.48 -11.64
C GLN A 67 6.00 2.04 -11.50
N GLU A 68 4.83 2.63 -11.62
CA GLU A 68 4.60 4.08 -11.51
C GLU A 68 4.20 4.44 -10.07
N VAL A 69 5.14 4.31 -9.14
CA VAL A 69 4.88 4.45 -7.69
C VAL A 69 4.35 5.84 -7.36
N ASP A 70 4.91 6.90 -7.95
CA ASP A 70 4.48 8.28 -7.73
C ASP A 70 3.02 8.54 -8.11
N LYS A 71 2.48 7.79 -9.08
CA LYS A 71 1.07 7.86 -9.47
C LYS A 71 0.20 6.92 -8.63
N SER A 72 0.78 5.82 -8.15
CA SER A 72 0.09 4.85 -7.30
C SER A 72 -0.29 5.44 -5.95
N ILE A 73 0.64 6.16 -5.30
CA ILE A 73 0.44 6.70 -3.95
C ILE A 73 -0.81 7.59 -3.86
N PRO A 74 -0.99 8.66 -4.68
CA PRO A 74 -2.16 9.51 -4.58
C PRO A 74 -3.49 8.77 -4.80
N ALA A 75 -3.50 7.79 -5.70
CA ALA A 75 -4.68 6.96 -5.94
C ALA A 75 -5.00 6.07 -4.72
N MET A 76 -3.98 5.44 -4.13
CA MET A 76 -4.14 4.63 -2.93
C MET A 76 -4.53 5.46 -1.70
N GLU A 77 -4.04 6.70 -1.56
CA GLU A 77 -4.47 7.63 -0.51
C GLU A 77 -5.96 7.94 -0.60
N LYS A 78 -6.46 8.24 -1.82
CA LYS A 78 -7.88 8.47 -2.07
C LYS A 78 -8.71 7.21 -1.78
N ALA A 79 -8.23 6.04 -2.19
CA ALA A 79 -8.87 4.77 -1.88
C ALA A 79 -8.98 4.54 -0.37
N ALA A 80 -7.88 4.73 0.36
CA ALA A 80 -7.82 4.54 1.81
C ALA A 80 -8.71 5.53 2.57
N ALA A 81 -8.77 6.79 2.13
CA ALA A 81 -9.62 7.82 2.74
C ALA A 81 -11.11 7.47 2.67
N LYS A 82 -11.53 6.83 1.56
CA LYS A 82 -12.91 6.43 1.28
C LYS A 82 -13.27 5.01 1.76
N SER A 83 -12.30 4.26 2.28
CA SER A 83 -12.51 2.89 2.76
C SER A 83 -13.11 2.87 4.16
N ASP A 84 -14.05 1.96 4.42
CA ASP A 84 -14.63 1.73 5.75
C ASP A 84 -13.66 0.98 6.67
N THR A 85 -12.64 0.33 6.13
CA THR A 85 -11.64 -0.42 6.90
C THR A 85 -10.25 0.19 6.80
N GLY A 86 -9.36 -0.21 7.72
CA GLY A 86 -7.97 0.23 7.75
C GLY A 86 -7.04 -0.52 6.80
N GLU A 87 -7.55 -1.51 6.05
CA GLU A 87 -6.72 -2.37 5.19
C GLU A 87 -5.89 -1.57 4.18
N LEU A 88 -6.49 -0.61 3.49
CA LEU A 88 -5.79 0.19 2.48
C LEU A 88 -4.75 1.13 3.09
N TYR A 89 -4.97 1.61 4.32
CA TYR A 89 -3.95 2.36 5.05
C TYR A 89 -2.76 1.49 5.44
N ALA A 90 -2.99 0.24 5.86
CA ALA A 90 -1.90 -0.69 6.16
C ALA A 90 -1.09 -1.01 4.89
N ARG A 91 -1.76 -1.23 3.75
CA ARG A 91 -1.11 -1.44 2.45
C ARG A 91 -0.32 -0.20 1.98
N LEU A 92 -0.88 0.99 2.16
CA LEU A 92 -0.21 2.25 1.85
C LEU A 92 1.05 2.43 2.71
N GLY A 93 1.00 1.99 3.97
CA GLY A 93 2.17 1.99 4.85
C GLY A 93 3.32 1.12 4.33
N ASN A 94 3.04 -0.03 3.73
CA ASN A 94 4.07 -0.83 3.04
C ASN A 94 4.68 -0.07 1.85
N ILE A 95 3.84 0.58 1.03
CA ILE A 95 4.33 1.36 -0.12
C ILE A 95 5.26 2.49 0.34
N TYR A 96 4.89 3.18 1.41
CA TYR A 96 5.73 4.24 1.98
C TYR A 96 7.04 3.69 2.57
N LEU A 97 7.02 2.52 3.23
CA LEU A 97 8.23 1.90 3.75
C LEU A 97 9.17 1.49 2.61
N ASP A 98 8.65 0.88 1.55
CA ASP A 98 9.40 0.49 0.35
C ASP A 98 10.06 1.72 -0.33
N GLY A 99 9.41 2.88 -0.26
CA GLY A 99 9.91 4.17 -0.74
C GLY A 99 10.76 4.96 0.27
N ASP A 100 11.15 4.36 1.39
CA ASP A 100 11.91 4.99 2.48
C ASP A 100 11.22 6.20 3.15
N GLU A 101 9.91 6.37 2.90
CA GLU A 101 9.08 7.40 3.52
C GLU A 101 8.57 6.97 4.91
N ASN A 102 9.51 6.62 5.80
CA ASN A 102 9.24 5.97 7.08
C ASN A 102 8.22 6.70 7.96
N LYS A 103 8.23 8.04 8.00
CA LYS A 103 7.26 8.83 8.77
C LYS A 103 5.84 8.69 8.25
N LYS A 104 5.66 8.67 6.91
CA LYS A 104 4.36 8.44 6.30
C LYS A 104 3.90 7.00 6.49
N ALA A 105 4.82 6.03 6.45
CA ALA A 105 4.52 4.63 6.77
C ALA A 105 3.96 4.49 8.18
N ILE A 106 4.63 5.08 9.19
CA ILE A 106 4.16 5.09 10.59
C ILE A 106 2.75 5.67 10.70
N THR A 107 2.53 6.85 10.12
CA THR A 107 1.22 7.52 10.17
C THR A 107 0.12 6.69 9.52
N SER A 108 0.40 6.14 8.35
CA SER A 108 -0.57 5.35 7.58
C SER A 108 -0.93 4.04 8.29
N ILE A 109 0.07 3.29 8.78
CA ILE A 109 -0.18 2.02 9.48
C ILE A 109 -0.95 2.25 10.79
N ASN A 110 -0.58 3.25 11.58
CA ASN A 110 -1.31 3.57 12.80
C ASN A 110 -2.77 3.92 12.51
N LYS A 111 -3.02 4.69 11.46
CA LYS A 111 -4.38 5.02 11.02
C LYS A 111 -5.15 3.76 10.56
N GLY A 112 -4.48 2.86 9.87
CA GLY A 112 -5.05 1.57 9.46
C GLY A 112 -5.43 0.70 10.66
N LEU A 113 -4.51 0.51 11.59
CA LEU A 113 -4.72 -0.29 12.80
C LEU A 113 -5.82 0.29 13.69
N SER A 114 -5.89 1.61 13.85
CA SER A 114 -6.92 2.28 14.65
C SER A 114 -8.32 2.21 14.02
N ARG A 115 -8.40 2.23 12.68
CA ARG A 115 -9.67 2.08 11.95
C ARG A 115 -10.22 0.65 12.04
N GLY A 116 -9.36 -0.33 12.21
CA GLY A 116 -9.72 -1.74 12.27
C GLY A 116 -9.97 -2.36 10.89
N GLY A 117 -10.34 -3.66 10.87
CA GLY A 117 -10.60 -4.40 9.64
C GLY A 117 -9.35 -4.66 8.79
N VAL A 118 -8.16 -4.56 9.37
CA VAL A 118 -6.89 -4.96 8.72
C VAL A 118 -6.81 -6.49 8.72
N LYS A 119 -6.62 -7.08 7.55
CA LYS A 119 -6.59 -8.55 7.39
C LYS A 119 -5.39 -9.20 8.07
N ARG A 120 -4.25 -8.54 8.03
CA ARG A 120 -2.98 -8.98 8.61
C ARG A 120 -2.42 -7.92 9.55
N PRO A 121 -3.05 -7.70 10.74
CA PRO A 121 -2.58 -6.71 11.69
C PRO A 121 -1.21 -7.05 12.29
N ASP A 122 -0.84 -8.33 12.31
CA ASP A 122 0.49 -8.82 12.64
C ASP A 122 1.55 -8.30 11.67
N ASN A 123 1.31 -8.44 10.37
CA ASN A 123 2.21 -7.92 9.34
C ASN A 123 2.29 -6.39 9.35
N ALA A 124 1.15 -5.72 9.53
CA ALA A 124 1.14 -4.25 9.65
C ALA A 124 2.00 -3.77 10.84
N ARG A 125 1.98 -4.49 11.97
CA ARG A 125 2.84 -4.19 13.13
C ARG A 125 4.32 -4.48 12.86
N LEU A 126 4.66 -5.52 12.07
CA LEU A 126 6.05 -5.73 11.63
C LEU A 126 6.56 -4.53 10.83
N VAL A 127 5.79 -4.11 9.84
CA VAL A 127 6.14 -2.94 8.99
C VAL A 127 6.24 -1.67 9.83
N LEU A 128 5.35 -1.48 10.79
CA LEU A 128 5.41 -0.37 11.75
C LEU A 128 6.70 -0.40 12.57
N GLY A 129 7.11 -1.57 13.05
CA GLY A 129 8.35 -1.76 13.78
C GLY A 129 9.57 -1.40 12.93
N MET A 130 9.60 -1.82 11.67
CA MET A 130 10.66 -1.45 10.71
C MET A 130 10.73 0.07 10.51
N ALA A 131 9.59 0.72 10.28
CA ALA A 131 9.54 2.17 10.10
C ALA A 131 9.97 2.94 11.36
N TYR A 132 9.62 2.45 12.56
CA TYR A 132 10.11 3.02 13.81
C TYR A 132 11.63 2.80 13.98
N PHE A 133 12.14 1.62 13.63
CA PHE A 133 13.58 1.33 13.65
C PHE A 133 14.35 2.29 12.73
N ASN A 134 13.91 2.45 11.47
CA ASN A 134 14.51 3.35 10.49
C ASN A 134 14.51 4.82 10.95
N THR A 135 13.51 5.21 11.75
CA THR A 135 13.44 6.56 12.36
C THR A 135 14.09 6.64 13.75
N LYS A 136 14.85 5.61 14.16
CA LYS A 136 15.57 5.53 15.45
C LYS A 136 14.66 5.60 16.70
N GLN A 137 13.37 5.28 16.54
CA GLN A 137 12.40 5.18 17.64
C GLN A 137 12.40 3.74 18.20
N TYR A 138 13.52 3.32 18.77
CA TYR A 138 13.80 1.90 19.09
C TYR A 138 12.83 1.30 20.09
N ASP A 139 12.37 2.04 21.10
CA ASP A 139 11.38 1.54 22.07
C ASP A 139 10.05 1.21 21.39
N LYS A 140 9.57 2.11 20.53
CA LYS A 140 8.35 1.88 19.75
C LYS A 140 8.51 0.76 18.73
N ALA A 141 9.69 0.63 18.13
CA ALA A 141 9.98 -0.48 17.23
C ALA A 141 9.88 -1.82 17.98
N ARG A 142 10.46 -1.91 19.18
CA ARG A 142 10.39 -3.09 20.02
C ARG A 142 8.96 -3.44 20.42
N GLU A 143 8.17 -2.45 20.80
CA GLU A 143 6.74 -2.65 21.12
C GLU A 143 5.97 -3.18 19.92
N ALA A 144 6.17 -2.59 18.74
CA ALA A 144 5.50 -3.02 17.51
C ALA A 144 5.89 -4.45 17.13
N PHE A 145 7.18 -4.83 17.21
CA PHE A 145 7.65 -6.20 16.97
C PHE A 145 7.08 -7.19 17.99
N ARG A 146 7.07 -6.84 19.28
CA ARG A 146 6.43 -7.69 20.30
C ARG A 146 4.93 -7.87 20.06
N ALA A 147 4.24 -6.83 19.61
CA ALA A 147 2.84 -6.92 19.26
C ALA A 147 2.60 -7.78 18.01
N ALA A 148 3.51 -7.76 17.04
CA ALA A 148 3.47 -8.62 15.86
C ALA A 148 3.74 -10.08 16.22
N SER A 149 4.64 -10.36 17.18
CA SER A 149 5.03 -11.73 17.58
C SER A 149 3.92 -12.52 18.28
N ARG A 150 2.82 -11.87 18.66
CA ARG A 150 1.64 -12.57 19.22
C ARG A 150 0.90 -13.42 18.19
N ASP A 151 1.13 -13.20 16.91
CA ASP A 151 0.61 -14.01 15.81
C ASP A 151 1.74 -14.95 15.32
N GLU A 152 1.47 -16.25 15.29
CA GLU A 152 2.45 -17.28 14.92
C GLU A 152 3.07 -17.04 13.54
N ARG A 153 2.28 -16.49 12.58
CA ARG A 153 2.74 -16.17 11.22
C ARG A 153 3.85 -15.13 11.19
N SER A 154 3.88 -14.23 12.17
CA SER A 154 4.86 -13.14 12.25
C SER A 154 5.88 -13.31 13.38
N ALA A 155 5.68 -14.28 14.29
CA ALA A 155 6.50 -14.46 15.49
C ALA A 155 8.00 -14.61 15.17
N LYS A 156 8.33 -15.46 14.20
CA LYS A 156 9.72 -15.71 13.77
C LYS A 156 10.38 -14.43 13.24
N TYR A 157 9.69 -13.70 12.39
CA TYR A 157 10.20 -12.46 11.80
C TYR A 157 10.37 -11.36 12.85
N ALA A 158 9.40 -11.21 13.74
CA ALA A 158 9.47 -10.25 14.83
C ALA A 158 10.65 -10.53 15.77
N ALA A 159 10.89 -11.79 16.11
CA ALA A 159 12.04 -12.19 16.94
C ALA A 159 13.39 -11.89 16.24
N GLN A 160 13.48 -12.13 14.93
CA GLN A 160 14.66 -11.79 14.13
C GLN A 160 14.94 -10.28 14.13
N TRP A 161 13.89 -9.47 13.95
CA TRP A 161 14.01 -8.01 13.99
C TRP A 161 14.44 -7.48 15.35
N ILE A 162 13.90 -8.03 16.44
CA ILE A 162 14.32 -7.65 17.80
C ILE A 162 15.80 -7.98 18.00
N LYS A 163 16.23 -9.19 17.64
CA LYS A 163 17.63 -9.60 17.73
C LYS A 163 18.56 -8.70 16.90
N TYR A 164 18.17 -8.38 15.68
CA TYR A 164 18.93 -7.46 14.81
C TYR A 164 19.05 -6.06 15.43
N MET A 165 17.95 -5.53 15.93
CA MET A 165 17.92 -4.22 16.59
C MET A 165 18.81 -4.19 17.83
N ASP A 166 18.78 -5.24 18.66
CA ASP A 166 19.62 -5.34 19.86
C ASP A 166 21.11 -5.36 19.51
N ALA A 167 21.50 -6.12 18.51
CA ALA A 167 22.86 -6.18 18.01
C ALA A 167 23.32 -4.82 17.45
N GLU A 168 22.46 -4.12 16.71
CA GLU A 168 22.78 -2.80 16.17
C GLU A 168 22.95 -1.76 17.27
N LEU A 169 22.10 -1.77 18.29
CA LEU A 169 22.21 -0.87 19.43
C LEU A 169 23.50 -1.12 20.24
N GLU A 170 23.88 -2.37 20.44
CA GLU A 170 25.15 -2.73 21.12
C GLU A 170 26.34 -2.26 20.30
N ARG A 171 26.33 -2.47 18.99
CA ARG A 171 27.39 -1.97 18.10
C ARG A 171 27.52 -0.45 18.19
N GLN A 172 26.39 0.29 18.21
CA GLN A 172 26.40 1.75 18.33
C GLN A 172 26.98 2.21 19.67
N ARG A 173 26.68 1.51 20.77
CA ARG A 173 27.27 1.80 22.10
C ARG A 173 28.77 1.60 22.10
N SER A 174 29.26 0.46 21.63
CA SER A 174 30.70 0.14 21.58
C SER A 174 31.47 1.15 20.73
N LEU A 175 30.89 1.67 19.66
CA LEU A 175 31.52 2.73 18.83
C LEU A 175 31.54 4.11 19.49
N ALA A 176 30.64 4.37 20.43
CA ALA A 176 30.56 5.64 21.13
C ALA A 176 31.51 5.70 22.37
N GLU A 177 31.90 4.52 22.86
CA GLU A 177 32.79 4.37 24.06
C GLU A 177 34.26 4.23 23.69
N GLY A 178 34.63 4.00 22.42
CA GLY A 178 35.99 3.88 21.91
C GLY A 178 36.46 5.09 21.15
#